data_c9b7c78a06ecc6f73458865f7d02c0f7
#
_entry.id   c9b7c78a06ecc6f73458865f7d02c0f7
#
_cell.length_a   1.000
_cell.length_b   1.000
_cell.length_c   1.000
_cell.angle_alpha   90.00
_cell.angle_beta   90.00
_cell.angle_gamma   90.00
#
_symmetry.space_group_name_H-M   'P 1'
#
loop_
_entity.id
_entity.type
_entity.pdbx_description
1 polymer ?
#
loop_
_entity_poly.entity_id
_entity_poly.type
_entity_poly.pdbx_seq_one_letter_code
_entity_poly.pdbx_strand_id
1 'polypeptide(L)'
;MVVGIGCDIIEIERIARAIKSESFIRRVFTAEEAAYCQRRGQQAAASFAARFAAKEAVLKALGTGLREGSLQEIAVDNDGLGKPLVQLSGHFAMLAKQLGVKNIQISLSHSRELATAYVIMEDGK
;
A
#
# COMPACT_ATOMS: atom_id res chain seq x y z
N MET A 1 15.37 -5.79 14.52
CA MET A 1 15.10 -4.48 15.13
C MET A 1 14.22 -3.66 14.20
N VAL A 2 13.23 -3.00 14.76
CA VAL A 2 12.34 -2.12 13.97
C VAL A 2 13.13 -0.89 13.54
N VAL A 3 13.06 -0.57 12.24
CA VAL A 3 13.72 0.62 11.69
C VAL A 3 12.70 1.63 11.13
N GLY A 4 11.42 1.26 11.03
CA GLY A 4 10.40 2.17 10.59
C GLY A 4 9.02 1.65 10.90
N ILE A 5 8.11 2.57 11.19
CA ILE A 5 6.70 2.25 11.35
C ILE A 5 5.88 3.28 10.56
N GLY A 6 4.72 2.86 10.11
CA GLY A 6 3.81 3.75 9.41
C GLY A 6 2.37 3.29 9.60
N CYS A 7 1.47 4.24 9.59
CA CYS A 7 0.06 3.95 9.56
C CYS A 7 -0.65 5.01 8.73
N ASP A 8 -1.79 4.63 8.20
CA ASP A 8 -2.62 5.57 7.45
C ASP A 8 -4.07 5.17 7.62
N ILE A 9 -4.95 6.14 7.47
CA ILE A 9 -6.39 5.96 7.51
C ILE A 9 -6.99 6.81 6.40
N ILE A 10 -7.95 6.25 5.67
CA ILE A 10 -8.56 6.95 4.56
C ILE A 10 -10.05 6.64 4.49
N GLU A 11 -10.83 7.63 4.10
CA GLU A 11 -12.25 7.45 3.85
C GLU A 11 -12.46 6.67 2.55
N ILE A 12 -13.19 5.55 2.64
CA ILE A 12 -13.46 4.70 1.48
C ILE A 12 -14.20 5.48 0.40
N GLU A 13 -15.14 6.35 0.79
CA GLU A 13 -15.91 7.17 -0.16
C GLU A 13 -15.00 8.04 -1.02
N ARG A 14 -13.93 8.58 -0.44
CA ARG A 14 -12.95 9.39 -1.17
C ARG A 14 -12.28 8.57 -2.28
N ILE A 15 -11.92 7.34 -1.97
CA ILE A 15 -11.30 6.45 -2.96
C ILE A 15 -12.35 5.96 -3.97
N ALA A 16 -13.58 5.70 -3.52
CA ALA A 16 -14.66 5.32 -4.44
C ALA A 16 -14.85 6.36 -5.54
N ARG A 17 -14.72 7.64 -5.20
CA ARG A 17 -14.79 8.71 -6.19
C ARG A 17 -13.54 8.76 -7.07
N ALA A 18 -12.37 8.60 -6.46
CA ALA A 18 -11.10 8.69 -7.17
C ALA A 18 -10.94 7.60 -8.23
N ILE A 19 -11.37 6.38 -7.94
CA ILE A 19 -11.22 5.24 -8.86
C ILE A 19 -12.17 5.28 -10.05
N LYS A 20 -13.06 6.25 -10.11
CA LYS A 20 -13.84 6.51 -11.33
C LYS A 20 -12.95 7.02 -12.45
N SER A 21 -11.79 7.56 -12.11
CA SER A 21 -10.78 8.01 -13.07
C SER A 21 -9.80 6.88 -13.35
N GLU A 22 -9.74 6.42 -14.60
CA GLU A 22 -8.77 5.41 -15.00
C GLU A 22 -7.34 5.92 -14.86
N SER A 23 -7.15 7.22 -15.07
CA SER A 23 -5.85 7.87 -14.90
C SER A 23 -5.35 7.73 -13.46
N PHE A 24 -6.23 7.93 -12.49
CA PHE A 24 -5.88 7.75 -11.08
C PHE A 24 -5.45 6.31 -10.80
N ILE A 25 -6.23 5.34 -11.27
CA ILE A 25 -5.92 3.93 -11.06
C ILE A 25 -4.55 3.59 -11.65
N ARG A 26 -4.27 4.02 -12.88
CA ARG A 26 -3.00 3.70 -13.54
C ARG A 26 -1.79 4.36 -12.89
N ARG A 27 -1.98 5.53 -12.27
CA ARG A 27 -0.87 6.22 -11.58
C ARG A 27 -0.54 5.62 -10.22
N VAL A 28 -1.54 5.06 -9.55
CA VAL A 28 -1.41 4.65 -8.16
C VAL A 28 -1.22 3.15 -8.01
N PHE A 29 -1.94 2.36 -8.81
CA PHE A 29 -2.00 0.91 -8.64
C PHE A 29 -1.32 0.19 -9.79
N THR A 30 -0.73 -0.96 -9.50
CA THR A 30 -0.25 -1.86 -10.55
C THR A 30 -1.45 -2.50 -11.24
N ALA A 31 -1.21 -3.07 -12.43
CA ALA A 31 -2.28 -3.77 -13.16
C ALA A 31 -2.85 -4.93 -12.34
N GLU A 32 -1.99 -5.64 -11.61
CA GLU A 32 -2.38 -6.77 -10.76
C GLU A 32 -3.24 -6.31 -9.59
N GLU A 33 -2.85 -5.21 -8.95
CA GLU A 33 -3.63 -4.62 -7.85
C GLU A 33 -5.02 -4.20 -8.33
N ALA A 34 -5.07 -3.50 -9.46
CA ALA A 34 -6.34 -3.04 -10.01
C ALA A 34 -7.25 -4.21 -10.38
N ALA A 35 -6.70 -5.23 -11.03
CA ALA A 35 -7.47 -6.41 -11.41
C ALA A 35 -8.04 -7.13 -10.18
N TYR A 36 -7.22 -7.30 -9.14
CA TYR A 36 -7.66 -7.92 -7.90
C TYR A 36 -8.82 -7.15 -7.26
N CYS A 37 -8.65 -5.83 -7.13
CA CYS A 37 -9.65 -4.98 -6.48
C CYS A 37 -10.95 -4.95 -7.28
N GLN A 38 -10.87 -4.86 -8.60
CA GLN A 38 -12.04 -4.79 -9.47
C GLN A 38 -12.88 -6.07 -9.41
N ARG A 39 -12.26 -7.21 -9.17
CA ARG A 39 -12.97 -8.48 -9.02
C ARG A 39 -13.73 -8.59 -7.71
N ARG A 40 -13.52 -7.67 -6.77
CA ARG A 40 -14.14 -7.73 -5.45
C ARG A 40 -15.59 -7.23 -5.43
N GLY A 41 -16.10 -6.76 -6.55
CA GLY A 41 -17.50 -6.33 -6.66
C GLY A 41 -17.83 -5.18 -5.73
N GLN A 42 -18.77 -5.38 -4.82
CA GLN A 42 -19.19 -4.34 -3.87
C GLN A 42 -18.08 -3.95 -2.90
N GLN A 43 -17.08 -4.80 -2.71
CA GLN A 43 -15.94 -4.51 -1.85
C GLN A 43 -14.78 -3.87 -2.60
N ALA A 44 -14.95 -3.55 -3.88
CA ALA A 44 -13.87 -3.00 -4.69
C ALA A 44 -13.31 -1.70 -4.11
N ALA A 45 -14.18 -0.75 -3.77
CA ALA A 45 -13.73 0.54 -3.23
C ALA A 45 -12.97 0.37 -1.92
N ALA A 46 -13.44 -0.50 -1.02
CA ALA A 46 -12.75 -0.78 0.23
C ALA A 46 -11.40 -1.42 -0.02
N SER A 47 -11.32 -2.32 -1.01
CA SER A 47 -10.08 -2.99 -1.36
C SER A 47 -9.05 -2.00 -1.94
N PHE A 48 -9.47 -1.11 -2.84
CA PHE A 48 -8.60 -0.05 -3.34
C PHE A 48 -8.14 0.88 -2.21
N ALA A 49 -9.08 1.25 -1.33
CA ALA A 49 -8.77 2.17 -0.23
C ALA A 49 -7.74 1.56 0.73
N ALA A 50 -7.86 0.28 1.08
CA ALA A 50 -6.91 -0.39 1.95
C ALA A 50 -5.53 -0.44 1.31
N ARG A 51 -5.43 -0.71 0.02
CA ARG A 51 -4.15 -0.72 -0.68
C ARG A 51 -3.56 0.67 -0.79
N PHE A 52 -4.38 1.68 -1.04
CA PHE A 52 -3.91 3.06 -1.05
C PHE A 52 -3.34 3.44 0.32
N ALA A 53 -4.06 3.13 1.39
CA ALA A 53 -3.59 3.39 2.75
C ALA A 53 -2.28 2.65 3.03
N ALA A 54 -2.13 1.42 2.53
CA ALA A 54 -0.90 0.65 2.68
C ALA A 54 0.29 1.35 2.03
N LYS A 55 0.11 1.86 0.82
CA LYS A 55 1.17 2.58 0.10
C LYS A 55 1.59 3.83 0.87
N GLU A 56 0.63 4.59 1.38
CA GLU A 56 0.91 5.77 2.19
C GLU A 56 1.62 5.40 3.50
N ALA A 57 1.20 4.31 4.14
CA ALA A 57 1.82 3.84 5.37
C ALA A 57 3.28 3.43 5.13
N VAL A 58 3.57 2.81 3.98
CA VAL A 58 4.95 2.46 3.61
C VAL A 58 5.79 3.72 3.45
N LEU A 59 5.27 4.76 2.79
CA LEU A 59 5.99 6.03 2.66
C LEU A 59 6.32 6.61 4.03
N LYS A 60 5.38 6.56 4.96
CA LYS A 60 5.60 7.04 6.33
C LYS A 60 6.67 6.21 7.05
N ALA A 61 6.64 4.89 6.87
CA ALA A 61 7.64 4.02 7.48
C ALA A 61 9.05 4.27 6.93
N LEU A 62 9.15 4.60 5.64
CA LEU A 62 10.41 4.98 5.00
C LEU A 62 10.85 6.39 5.39
N GLY A 63 9.97 7.17 5.98
CA GLY A 63 10.28 8.53 6.41
C GLY A 63 10.36 9.53 5.28
N THR A 64 9.70 9.25 4.16
CA THR A 64 9.77 10.10 2.97
C THR A 64 8.39 10.37 2.42
N GLY A 65 8.31 11.34 1.52
CA GLY A 65 7.13 11.57 0.72
C GLY A 65 7.28 10.94 -0.67
N LEU A 66 6.28 11.17 -1.50
CA LEU A 66 6.30 10.70 -2.89
C LEU A 66 7.05 11.73 -3.73
N ARG A 67 8.38 11.63 -3.79
CA ARG A 67 9.20 12.64 -4.49
C ARG A 67 9.81 12.13 -5.78
N GLU A 68 10.52 11.01 -5.73
CA GLU A 68 11.29 10.52 -6.86
C GLU A 68 10.81 9.18 -7.37
N GLY A 69 9.78 8.63 -6.72
CA GLY A 69 9.22 7.35 -7.10
C GLY A 69 7.75 7.46 -7.42
N SER A 70 7.16 6.32 -7.69
CA SER A 70 5.74 6.16 -8.02
C SER A 70 5.09 5.23 -7.01
N LEU A 71 3.82 5.45 -6.69
CA LEU A 71 3.08 4.56 -5.81
C LEU A 71 2.96 3.14 -6.37
N GLN A 72 3.10 2.96 -7.68
CA GLN A 72 3.15 1.62 -8.28
C GLN A 72 4.38 0.82 -7.83
N GLU A 73 5.43 1.49 -7.39
CA GLU A 73 6.64 0.83 -6.88
C GLU A 73 6.43 0.21 -5.50
N ILE A 74 5.31 0.51 -4.87
CA ILE A 74 4.92 -0.08 -3.58
C ILE A 74 3.72 -0.98 -3.88
N ALA A 75 4.00 -2.20 -4.33
CA ALA A 75 2.94 -3.13 -4.73
C ALA A 75 2.44 -3.91 -3.52
N VAL A 76 1.12 -4.01 -3.40
CA VAL A 76 0.47 -4.77 -2.33
C VAL A 76 -0.22 -5.97 -2.94
N ASP A 77 0.25 -7.15 -2.60
CA ASP A 77 -0.31 -8.41 -3.06
C ASP A 77 -0.82 -9.21 -1.87
N ASN A 78 -1.42 -10.35 -2.16
CA ASN A 78 -1.85 -11.29 -1.12
C ASN A 78 -1.16 -12.62 -1.36
N ASP A 79 -0.78 -13.32 -0.27
CA ASP A 79 -0.28 -14.68 -0.39
C ASP A 79 -1.45 -15.65 -0.62
N GLY A 80 -1.14 -16.94 -0.71
CA GLY A 80 -2.15 -17.97 -0.98
C GLY A 80 -3.24 -18.08 0.08
N LEU A 81 -3.02 -17.52 1.27
CA LEU A 81 -3.98 -17.52 2.37
C LEU A 81 -4.65 -16.17 2.57
N GLY A 82 -4.37 -15.22 1.69
CA GLY A 82 -4.97 -13.89 1.75
C GLY A 82 -4.22 -12.88 2.59
N LYS A 83 -3.06 -13.23 3.15
CA LYS A 83 -2.25 -12.30 3.93
C LYS A 83 -1.64 -11.25 2.99
N PRO A 84 -1.76 -9.95 3.31
CA PRO A 84 -1.17 -8.91 2.48
C PRO A 84 0.36 -8.91 2.57
N LEU A 85 0.99 -8.67 1.43
CA LEU A 85 2.44 -8.60 1.28
C LEU A 85 2.79 -7.34 0.51
N VAL A 86 3.92 -6.73 0.84
CA VAL A 86 4.43 -5.56 0.12
C VAL A 86 5.69 -5.94 -0.65
N GLN A 87 5.72 -5.57 -1.91
CA GLN A 87 6.91 -5.69 -2.75
C GLN A 87 7.30 -4.31 -3.24
N LEU A 88 8.55 -3.94 -3.00
CA LEU A 88 9.09 -2.66 -3.43
C LEU A 88 9.90 -2.84 -4.70
N SER A 89 9.85 -1.82 -5.56
CA SER A 89 10.69 -1.76 -6.76
C SER A 89 11.18 -0.33 -6.94
N GLY A 90 12.08 -0.12 -7.91
CA GLY A 90 12.55 1.20 -8.29
C GLY A 90 13.15 1.99 -7.15
N HIS A 91 12.78 3.26 -7.09
CA HIS A 91 13.32 4.21 -6.10
C HIS A 91 13.08 3.74 -4.66
N PHE A 92 11.88 3.25 -4.36
CA PHE A 92 11.56 2.87 -2.99
C PHE A 92 12.26 1.59 -2.55
N ALA A 93 12.53 0.65 -3.48
CA ALA A 93 13.35 -0.52 -3.18
C ALA A 93 14.79 -0.10 -2.83
N MET A 94 15.34 0.84 -3.58
CA MET A 94 16.69 1.37 -3.34
C MET A 94 16.74 2.07 -1.98
N LEU A 95 15.76 2.90 -1.69
CA LEU A 95 15.70 3.62 -0.41
C LEU A 95 15.59 2.68 0.78
N ALA A 96 14.75 1.65 0.68
CA ALA A 96 14.59 0.65 1.73
C ALA A 96 15.92 -0.08 1.97
N LYS A 97 16.64 -0.41 0.90
CA LYS A 97 17.94 -1.06 1.03
C LYS A 97 18.94 -0.17 1.74
N GLN A 98 18.96 1.13 1.41
CA GLN A 98 19.85 2.09 2.07
C GLN A 98 19.54 2.21 3.56
N LEU A 99 18.26 2.07 3.93
CA LEU A 99 17.84 2.12 5.33
C LEU A 99 18.05 0.80 6.08
N GLY A 100 18.49 -0.25 5.38
CA GLY A 100 18.73 -1.55 5.97
C GLY A 100 17.48 -2.40 6.16
N VAL A 101 16.40 -2.07 5.48
CA VAL A 101 15.14 -2.84 5.60
C VAL A 101 15.32 -4.22 4.99
N LYS A 102 15.05 -5.26 5.78
CA LYS A 102 15.08 -6.65 5.34
C LYS A 102 13.70 -7.27 5.30
N ASN A 103 12.76 -6.73 6.06
CA ASN A 103 11.45 -7.33 6.20
C ASN A 103 10.41 -6.24 6.38
N ILE A 104 9.26 -6.40 5.73
CA ILE A 104 8.13 -5.48 5.83
C ILE A 104 6.91 -6.29 6.25
N GLN A 105 6.34 -5.92 7.39
CA GLN A 105 5.09 -6.50 7.88
C GLN A 105 3.99 -5.47 7.70
N ILE A 106 2.83 -5.94 7.27
CA ILE A 106 1.71 -5.04 6.99
C ILE A 106 0.42 -5.67 7.50
N SER A 107 -0.46 -4.82 7.99
CA SER A 107 -1.80 -5.22 8.41
C SER A 107 -2.79 -4.21 7.86
N LEU A 108 -3.86 -4.71 7.29
CA LEU A 108 -4.93 -3.89 6.69
C LEU A 108 -6.23 -4.17 7.42
N SER A 109 -7.06 -3.14 7.57
CA SER A 109 -8.39 -3.29 8.15
C SER A 109 -9.32 -2.26 7.54
N HIS A 110 -10.61 -2.56 7.54
CA HIS A 110 -11.59 -1.57 7.11
C HIS A 110 -12.92 -1.80 7.81
N SER A 111 -13.67 -0.72 7.92
CA SER A 111 -15.05 -0.71 8.36
C SER A 111 -15.91 -0.31 7.16
N ARG A 112 -17.14 0.16 7.42
CA ARG A 112 -18.00 0.66 6.35
C ARG A 112 -17.43 1.90 5.68
N GLU A 113 -16.80 2.77 6.44
CA GLU A 113 -16.43 4.12 5.98
C GLU A 113 -14.94 4.33 5.86
N LEU A 114 -14.15 3.58 6.61
CA LEU A 114 -12.71 3.85 6.73
C LEU A 114 -11.89 2.61 6.42
N ALA A 115 -10.74 2.81 5.80
CA ALA A 115 -9.73 1.78 5.62
C ALA A 115 -8.45 2.23 6.30
N THR A 116 -7.75 1.29 6.94
CA THR A 116 -6.51 1.56 7.65
C THR A 116 -5.42 0.60 7.22
N ALA A 117 -4.18 1.05 7.37
CA ALA A 117 -3.00 0.21 7.13
C ALA A 117 -1.96 0.51 8.19
N TYR A 118 -1.26 -0.55 8.62
CA TYR A 118 -0.14 -0.45 9.56
C TYR A 118 1.04 -1.18 8.94
N VAL A 119 2.21 -0.57 9.04
CA VAL A 119 3.44 -1.10 8.45
C VAL A 119 4.56 -1.07 9.48
N ILE A 120 5.29 -2.18 9.57
CA ILE A 120 6.48 -2.28 10.39
C ILE A 120 7.61 -2.74 9.48
N MET A 121 8.72 -2.01 9.49
CA MET A 121 9.92 -2.36 8.76
C MET A 121 11.02 -2.78 9.74
N GLU A 122 11.69 -3.86 9.40
CA GLU A 122 12.70 -4.46 10.26
C GLU A 122 13.99 -4.67 9.47
N ASP A 123 15.13 -4.60 10.18
CA ASP A 123 16.45 -4.78 9.55
C ASP A 123 16.98 -6.21 9.71
N GLY A 124 16.23 -7.11 10.31
CA GLY A 124 16.65 -8.50 10.48
C GLY A 124 17.62 -8.74 11.64
N LYS A 125 17.88 -7.73 12.44
CA LYS A 125 18.81 -7.86 13.57
C LYS A 125 18.11 -8.02 14.92
#